data_2d06dcc026e49810b46cf43edf7f9773
#
_entry.id   2d06dcc026e49810b46cf43edf7f9773
#
_cell.length_a   1.000
_cell.length_b   1.000
_cell.length_c   1.000
_cell.angle_alpha   90.00
_cell.angle_beta   90.00
_cell.angle_gamma   90.00
#
_symmetry.space_group_name_H-M   'P 1'
#
loop_
_entity.id
_entity.type
_entity.pdbx_description
1 polymer ?
#
loop_
_entity_poly.entity_id
_entity_poly.type
_entity_poly.pdbx_seq_one_letter_code
_entity_poly.pdbx_strand_id
1 'polypeptide(L)'
;AHPDGLPDGSIEIDCDGSAGQSFGAFLPAGITLAVSGDANDYFGKGLSGGVLSVRPMPEASYKFDENVIVGNVALMGATSGRMFVNGLAGQRFAVRNSGATAVVEGLGMCGCEYMTGGCVLVLGEVGQNFAAGMTGGVAYVFDERGTLRSRIGDAGVACETPTEGDLARIRALIEEHVERTQSPRGIKLLYQFPDISRHFVKVIPREYERVCRIVAEAEAGGATHEEALETAFQAVTAPAATRAAARSDAVAAGIRPPCASAGMTAPASRPSCTDQNTTEKNSEVRHG
;
A
#
# COMPACT_ATOMS: atom_id res chain seq x y z
N ALA A 1 28.44 -21.24 2.88
CA ALA A 1 27.29 -20.75 2.11
C ALA A 1 26.03 -21.04 2.91
N HIS A 2 25.16 -20.05 3.01
CA HIS A 2 23.87 -20.14 3.71
C HIS A 2 22.77 -20.03 2.66
N PRO A 3 22.30 -21.14 2.08
CA PRO A 3 21.33 -21.12 0.99
C PRO A 3 19.98 -20.51 1.42
N ASP A 4 19.65 -20.61 2.70
CA ASP A 4 18.40 -20.08 3.27
C ASP A 4 18.56 -18.65 3.84
N GLY A 5 19.68 -18.00 3.59
CA GLY A 5 20.07 -16.71 4.19
C GLY A 5 20.70 -16.87 5.56
N LEU A 6 21.09 -15.75 6.14
CA LEU A 6 21.56 -15.65 7.52
C LEU A 6 20.36 -15.42 8.44
N PRO A 7 20.45 -15.83 9.71
CA PRO A 7 19.46 -15.42 10.72
C PRO A 7 19.34 -13.90 10.80
N ASP A 8 18.15 -13.40 11.14
CA ASP A 8 17.92 -11.94 11.33
C ASP A 8 18.94 -11.36 12.33
N GLY A 9 19.43 -10.15 12.02
CA GLY A 9 20.40 -9.45 12.87
C GLY A 9 21.83 -10.01 12.82
N SER A 10 22.17 -10.90 11.87
CA SER A 10 23.53 -11.41 11.74
C SER A 10 24.54 -10.34 11.33
N ILE A 11 24.12 -9.38 10.52
CA ILE A 11 24.92 -8.23 10.08
C ILE A 11 24.07 -6.98 10.22
N GLU A 12 24.53 -6.04 11.04
CA GLU A 12 23.89 -4.73 11.21
C GLU A 12 24.86 -3.64 10.77
N ILE A 13 24.39 -2.74 9.93
CA ILE A 13 25.19 -1.64 9.37
C ILE A 13 24.40 -0.34 9.56
N ASP A 14 24.96 0.57 10.36
CA ASP A 14 24.46 1.92 10.53
C ASP A 14 25.22 2.86 9.60
N CYS A 15 24.49 3.71 8.88
CA CYS A 15 25.02 4.69 7.95
C CYS A 15 24.48 6.07 8.28
N ASP A 16 25.36 7.07 8.29
CA ASP A 16 24.98 8.47 8.47
C ASP A 16 25.20 9.26 7.18
N GLY A 17 24.23 10.07 6.80
CA GLY A 17 24.28 10.94 5.62
C GLY A 17 23.32 10.53 4.51
N SER A 18 23.60 10.97 3.28
CA SER A 18 22.77 10.74 2.10
C SER A 18 23.15 9.44 1.40
N ALA A 19 22.23 8.49 1.37
CA ALA A 19 22.39 7.26 0.62
C ALA A 19 22.10 7.49 -0.88
N GLY A 20 22.97 6.95 -1.74
CA GLY A 20 22.85 7.09 -3.18
C GLY A 20 21.70 6.27 -3.78
N GLN A 21 21.60 6.29 -5.11
CA GLN A 21 20.64 5.48 -5.85
C GLN A 21 20.80 3.99 -5.59
N SER A 22 19.67 3.28 -5.49
CA SER A 22 19.64 1.82 -5.31
C SER A 22 20.33 1.33 -4.02
N PHE A 23 20.44 2.19 -3.00
CA PHE A 23 20.99 1.75 -1.72
C PHE A 23 20.10 0.64 -1.13
N GLY A 24 20.71 -0.40 -0.61
CA GLY A 24 20.01 -1.58 -0.09
C GLY A 24 19.33 -2.43 -1.17
N ALA A 25 19.67 -2.26 -2.45
CA ALA A 25 19.12 -3.10 -3.53
C ALA A 25 19.47 -4.57 -3.33
N PHE A 26 18.47 -5.45 -3.51
CA PHE A 26 18.60 -6.91 -3.40
C PHE A 26 19.11 -7.40 -2.04
N LEU A 27 18.89 -6.62 -0.98
CA LEU A 27 19.35 -6.94 0.37
C LEU A 27 18.77 -8.27 0.84
N PRO A 28 19.57 -9.30 1.09
CA PRO A 28 19.12 -10.63 1.48
C PRO A 28 18.81 -10.70 2.99
N ALA A 29 18.18 -11.79 3.40
CA ALA A 29 17.90 -12.09 4.80
C ALA A 29 19.18 -12.09 5.67
N GLY A 30 19.04 -11.68 6.93
CA GLY A 30 20.08 -11.60 7.94
C GLY A 30 20.92 -10.31 7.90
N ILE A 31 20.65 -9.40 6.97
CA ILE A 31 21.33 -8.09 6.91
C ILE A 31 20.32 -7.00 7.23
N THR A 32 20.70 -6.14 8.19
CA THR A 32 19.99 -4.90 8.51
C THR A 32 20.82 -3.71 8.11
N LEU A 33 20.24 -2.80 7.31
CA LEU A 33 20.82 -1.50 7.01
C LEU A 33 19.95 -0.40 7.61
N ALA A 34 20.52 0.46 8.43
CA ALA A 34 19.87 1.64 8.99
C ALA A 34 20.56 2.90 8.48
N VAL A 35 19.79 3.86 7.97
CA VAL A 35 20.27 5.14 7.46
C VAL A 35 19.74 6.25 8.34
N SER A 36 20.65 7.03 8.94
CA SER A 36 20.32 8.33 9.55
C SER A 36 20.64 9.42 8.52
N GLY A 37 19.60 9.93 7.84
CA GLY A 37 19.75 10.87 6.74
C GLY A 37 18.63 10.78 5.73
N ASP A 38 18.98 10.67 4.47
CA ASP A 38 18.05 10.50 3.36
C ASP A 38 18.54 9.43 2.36
N ALA A 39 17.70 9.04 1.43
CA ALA A 39 18.03 8.10 0.38
C ALA A 39 17.47 8.55 -0.97
N ASN A 40 18.20 8.26 -2.04
CA ASN A 40 17.80 8.60 -3.39
C ASN A 40 16.87 7.54 -3.99
N ASP A 41 16.64 7.58 -5.31
CA ASP A 41 15.74 6.70 -6.04
C ASP A 41 16.11 5.21 -5.91
N TYR A 42 15.13 4.34 -6.06
CA TYR A 42 15.29 2.87 -6.01
C TYR A 42 15.80 2.30 -4.68
N PHE A 43 15.61 3.02 -3.57
CA PHE A 43 15.94 2.55 -2.23
C PHE A 43 15.28 1.19 -1.95
N GLY A 44 16.06 0.17 -1.64
CA GLY A 44 15.56 -1.18 -1.39
C GLY A 44 14.95 -1.90 -2.60
N LYS A 45 15.30 -1.50 -3.84
CA LYS A 45 14.87 -2.20 -5.05
C LYS A 45 15.19 -3.69 -4.96
N GLY A 46 14.20 -4.55 -5.21
CA GLY A 46 14.39 -6.00 -5.18
C GLY A 46 14.77 -6.54 -3.80
N LEU A 47 14.42 -5.86 -2.70
CA LEU A 47 14.61 -6.36 -1.33
C LEU A 47 14.18 -7.81 -1.23
N SER A 48 15.04 -8.70 -0.69
CA SER A 48 14.87 -10.14 -0.73
C SER A 48 15.07 -10.82 0.64
N GLY A 49 14.64 -10.16 1.71
CA GLY A 49 14.63 -10.75 3.07
C GLY A 49 15.29 -9.90 4.14
N GLY A 50 16.10 -8.91 3.76
CA GLY A 50 16.76 -8.03 4.73
C GLY A 50 15.84 -7.00 5.36
N VAL A 51 16.38 -6.22 6.28
CA VAL A 51 15.70 -5.11 6.94
C VAL A 51 16.37 -3.80 6.55
N LEU A 52 15.56 -2.83 6.13
CA LEU A 52 16.03 -1.54 5.66
C LEU A 52 15.25 -0.43 6.38
N SER A 53 15.95 0.48 7.03
CA SER A 53 15.32 1.62 7.70
C SER A 53 15.99 2.93 7.33
N VAL A 54 15.21 4.00 7.29
CA VAL A 54 15.71 5.36 7.10
C VAL A 54 14.98 6.31 8.02
N ARG A 55 15.73 7.16 8.68
CA ARG A 55 15.24 8.25 9.53
C ARG A 55 16.04 9.51 9.27
N PRO A 56 15.48 10.69 9.46
CA PRO A 56 16.23 11.93 9.41
C PRO A 56 17.37 11.95 10.44
N MET A 57 18.41 12.73 10.15
CA MET A 57 19.45 12.99 11.13
C MET A 57 18.87 13.71 12.35
N PRO A 58 19.36 13.43 13.58
CA PRO A 58 18.85 14.07 14.80
C PRO A 58 18.91 15.60 14.76
N GLU A 59 19.88 16.18 14.04
CA GLU A 59 20.10 17.61 13.89
C GLU A 59 19.25 18.25 12.79
N ALA A 60 18.47 17.45 12.04
CA ALA A 60 17.64 17.95 10.96
C ALA A 60 16.58 18.94 11.49
N SER A 61 16.57 20.14 10.89
CA SER A 61 15.67 21.24 11.31
C SER A 61 14.32 21.22 10.58
N TYR A 62 14.12 20.31 9.62
CA TYR A 62 12.86 20.18 8.87
C TYR A 62 11.89 19.20 9.55
N LYS A 63 10.61 19.37 9.28
CA LYS A 63 9.58 18.44 9.75
C LYS A 63 9.57 17.20 8.85
N PHE A 64 9.69 16.05 9.44
CA PHE A 64 9.89 14.77 8.76
C PHE A 64 8.65 14.31 8.00
N ASP A 65 7.48 14.55 8.58
CA ASP A 65 6.18 14.20 8.01
C ASP A 65 5.72 15.14 6.87
N GLU A 66 6.49 16.18 6.57
CA GLU A 66 6.25 17.15 5.49
C GLU A 66 7.31 17.05 4.37
N ASN A 67 8.38 16.25 4.57
CA ASN A 67 9.51 16.21 3.64
C ASN A 67 9.77 14.81 3.08
N VAL A 68 10.13 14.76 1.80
CA VAL A 68 10.53 13.53 1.11
C VAL A 68 11.96 13.19 1.51
N ILE A 69 12.15 12.08 2.21
CA ILE A 69 13.48 11.59 2.62
C ILE A 69 13.91 10.34 1.82
N VAL A 70 13.00 9.76 1.07
CA VAL A 70 13.30 8.64 0.16
C VAL A 70 12.81 9.00 -1.24
N GLY A 71 13.67 8.87 -2.22
CA GLY A 71 13.37 9.19 -3.61
C GLY A 71 12.27 8.32 -4.22
N ASN A 72 12.18 8.33 -5.55
CA ASN A 72 11.16 7.61 -6.29
C ASN A 72 11.48 6.11 -6.40
N VAL A 73 10.44 5.31 -6.64
CA VAL A 73 10.53 3.89 -6.98
C VAL A 73 11.18 3.04 -5.89
N ALA A 74 11.11 3.50 -4.64
CA ALA A 74 11.60 2.72 -3.51
C ALA A 74 10.82 1.41 -3.37
N LEU A 75 11.49 0.36 -2.92
CA LEU A 75 10.94 -1.00 -2.74
C LEU A 75 10.42 -1.65 -4.04
N MET A 76 10.84 -1.18 -5.20
CA MET A 76 10.41 -1.74 -6.49
C MET A 76 10.75 -3.23 -6.59
N GLY A 77 9.74 -4.06 -6.89
CA GLY A 77 9.92 -5.49 -7.16
C GLY A 77 10.49 -6.28 -5.97
N ALA A 78 10.30 -5.81 -4.76
CA ALA A 78 10.72 -6.52 -3.56
C ALA A 78 9.93 -7.82 -3.39
N THR A 79 10.61 -8.89 -2.99
CA THR A 79 10.03 -10.23 -2.85
C THR A 79 9.82 -10.65 -1.40
N SER A 80 10.59 -10.11 -0.48
CA SER A 80 10.49 -10.34 0.97
C SER A 80 11.31 -9.30 1.72
N GLY A 81 11.26 -9.34 3.06
CA GLY A 81 11.98 -8.41 3.93
C GLY A 81 11.11 -7.27 4.43
N ARG A 82 11.71 -6.30 5.10
CA ARG A 82 11.02 -5.21 5.79
C ARG A 82 11.66 -3.87 5.52
N MET A 83 10.84 -2.83 5.31
CA MET A 83 11.33 -1.45 5.10
C MET A 83 10.56 -0.48 5.99
N PHE A 84 11.29 0.44 6.65
CA PHE A 84 10.73 1.47 7.54
C PHE A 84 11.24 2.85 7.15
N VAL A 85 10.33 3.75 6.81
CA VAL A 85 10.65 5.09 6.33
C VAL A 85 10.01 6.14 7.26
N ASN A 86 10.82 6.80 8.10
CA ASN A 86 10.37 7.89 8.95
C ASN A 86 10.39 9.21 8.16
N GLY A 87 9.35 9.43 7.39
CA GLY A 87 9.15 10.58 6.50
C GLY A 87 8.42 10.17 5.23
N LEU A 88 8.39 11.07 4.25
CA LEU A 88 7.70 10.83 2.98
C LEU A 88 8.60 10.10 1.99
N ALA A 89 8.00 9.25 1.18
CA ALA A 89 8.63 8.65 0.00
C ALA A 89 8.10 9.31 -1.29
N GLY A 90 8.92 9.29 -2.32
CA GLY A 90 8.56 9.81 -3.64
C GLY A 90 7.49 8.97 -4.33
N GLN A 91 7.42 9.08 -5.65
CA GLN A 91 6.45 8.38 -6.47
C GLN A 91 6.78 6.90 -6.62
N ARG A 92 5.75 6.08 -6.91
CA ARG A 92 5.88 4.65 -7.23
C ARG A 92 6.53 3.81 -6.10
N PHE A 93 6.27 4.18 -4.85
CA PHE A 93 6.67 3.37 -3.71
C PHE A 93 6.03 1.99 -3.77
N ALA A 94 6.81 0.92 -3.52
CA ALA A 94 6.36 -0.48 -3.53
C ALA A 94 5.74 -0.95 -4.87
N VAL A 95 6.09 -0.32 -6.00
CA VAL A 95 5.65 -0.79 -7.31
C VAL A 95 6.12 -2.22 -7.54
N ARG A 96 5.20 -3.11 -7.95
CA ARG A 96 5.46 -4.55 -8.15
C ARG A 96 6.05 -5.27 -6.92
N ASN A 97 5.77 -4.78 -5.71
CA ASN A 97 6.08 -5.53 -4.50
C ASN A 97 5.30 -6.84 -4.50
N SER A 98 5.96 -7.96 -4.23
CA SER A 98 5.35 -9.29 -4.24
C SER A 98 5.39 -10.01 -2.88
N GLY A 99 6.06 -9.44 -1.86
CA GLY A 99 6.13 -10.11 -0.55
C GLY A 99 6.73 -9.31 0.59
N ALA A 100 7.38 -8.16 0.32
CA ALA A 100 7.96 -7.35 1.37
C ALA A 100 6.90 -6.60 2.18
N THR A 101 7.21 -6.33 3.45
CA THR A 101 6.43 -5.48 4.33
C THR A 101 7.09 -4.10 4.47
N ALA A 102 6.31 -3.03 4.37
CA ALA A 102 6.83 -1.68 4.51
C ALA A 102 5.93 -0.77 5.36
N VAL A 103 6.56 0.16 6.09
CA VAL A 103 5.90 1.25 6.78
C VAL A 103 6.50 2.57 6.31
N VAL A 104 5.64 3.53 5.96
CA VAL A 104 6.03 4.86 5.46
C VAL A 104 5.05 5.92 5.96
N GLU A 105 5.50 7.14 6.18
CA GLU A 105 4.66 8.20 6.77
C GLU A 105 3.81 8.97 5.75
N GLY A 106 4.06 8.76 4.47
CA GLY A 106 3.29 9.27 3.36
C GLY A 106 4.02 9.04 2.05
N LEU A 107 3.33 9.15 0.92
CA LEU A 107 3.94 8.83 -0.37
C LEU A 107 3.33 9.59 -1.54
N GLY A 108 4.12 9.72 -2.59
CA GLY A 108 3.74 10.34 -3.84
C GLY A 108 2.75 9.51 -4.67
N MET A 109 2.63 9.85 -5.94
CA MET A 109 1.70 9.17 -6.87
C MET A 109 2.09 7.73 -7.14
N CYS A 110 1.11 6.91 -7.56
CA CYS A 110 1.30 5.53 -8.02
C CYS A 110 1.91 4.60 -6.95
N GLY A 111 1.68 4.86 -5.66
CA GLY A 111 2.09 3.92 -4.60
C GLY A 111 1.37 2.59 -4.72
N CYS A 112 2.07 1.47 -4.46
CA CYS A 112 1.55 0.10 -4.59
C CYS A 112 1.05 -0.27 -6.00
N GLU A 113 1.49 0.46 -7.04
CA GLU A 113 1.12 0.18 -8.43
C GLU A 113 1.62 -1.22 -8.82
N TYR A 114 0.71 -2.04 -9.41
CA TYR A 114 0.98 -3.45 -9.79
C TYR A 114 1.54 -4.33 -8.66
N MET A 115 1.25 -4.02 -7.41
CA MET A 115 1.61 -4.87 -6.28
C MET A 115 0.89 -6.21 -6.37
N THR A 116 1.62 -7.32 -6.14
CA THR A 116 1.10 -8.69 -6.25
C THR A 116 1.12 -9.45 -4.93
N GLY A 117 1.75 -8.92 -3.89
CA GLY A 117 1.86 -9.53 -2.56
C GLY A 117 2.49 -8.59 -1.55
N GLY A 118 2.65 -9.06 -0.33
CA GLY A 118 3.23 -8.29 0.77
C GLY A 118 2.25 -7.36 1.47
N CYS A 119 2.78 -6.44 2.27
CA CYS A 119 2.00 -5.52 3.09
C CYS A 119 2.62 -4.12 3.11
N VAL A 120 1.83 -3.09 2.87
CA VAL A 120 2.29 -1.70 2.97
C VAL A 120 1.40 -0.94 3.95
N LEU A 121 2.00 -0.34 4.97
CA LEU A 121 1.33 0.55 5.91
C LEU A 121 1.76 2.00 5.65
N VAL A 122 0.80 2.85 5.34
CA VAL A 122 1.00 4.29 5.13
C VAL A 122 0.37 5.06 6.29
N LEU A 123 1.20 5.76 7.05
CA LEU A 123 0.78 6.51 8.24
C LEU A 123 0.26 7.92 7.92
N GLY A 124 0.03 8.23 6.65
CA GLY A 124 -0.42 9.54 6.20
C GLY A 124 -1.00 9.54 4.79
N GLU A 125 -0.83 10.64 4.08
CA GLU A 125 -1.45 10.83 2.76
C GLU A 125 -0.76 10.01 1.66
N VAL A 126 -1.54 9.62 0.67
CA VAL A 126 -1.06 9.00 -0.57
C VAL A 126 -1.34 9.90 -1.77
N GLY A 127 -0.50 9.80 -2.80
CA GLY A 127 -0.73 10.52 -4.06
C GLY A 127 -1.80 9.87 -4.94
N GLN A 128 -2.02 10.45 -6.12
CA GLN A 128 -2.96 9.93 -7.12
C GLN A 128 -2.56 8.54 -7.64
N ASN A 129 -3.53 7.80 -8.16
CA ASN A 129 -3.36 6.45 -8.71
C ASN A 129 -2.78 5.44 -7.70
N PHE A 130 -3.08 5.60 -6.41
CA PHE A 130 -2.69 4.63 -5.39
C PHE A 130 -3.32 3.26 -5.69
N ALA A 131 -2.53 2.20 -5.55
CA ALA A 131 -2.91 0.80 -5.81
C ALA A 131 -3.40 0.50 -7.24
N ALA A 132 -3.04 1.32 -8.25
CA ALA A 132 -3.42 1.09 -9.63
C ALA A 132 -2.87 -0.26 -10.13
N GLY A 133 -3.74 -1.11 -10.70
CA GLY A 133 -3.36 -2.44 -11.19
C GLY A 133 -2.89 -3.41 -10.10
N MET A 134 -3.13 -3.14 -8.83
CA MET A 134 -2.82 -4.05 -7.72
C MET A 134 -3.65 -5.32 -7.84
N THR A 135 -3.00 -6.49 -7.81
CA THR A 135 -3.64 -7.80 -7.96
C THR A 135 -3.50 -8.71 -6.74
N GLY A 136 -2.63 -8.36 -5.78
CA GLY A 136 -2.44 -9.13 -4.55
C GLY A 136 -1.75 -8.31 -3.47
N GLY A 137 -1.69 -8.88 -2.26
CA GLY A 137 -1.22 -8.20 -1.07
C GLY A 137 -2.25 -7.25 -0.45
N VAL A 138 -1.85 -6.52 0.58
CA VAL A 138 -2.70 -5.60 1.32
C VAL A 138 -1.98 -4.28 1.57
N ALA A 139 -2.70 -3.16 1.45
CA ALA A 139 -2.21 -1.89 1.94
C ALA A 139 -3.16 -1.34 3.02
N TYR A 140 -2.60 -0.77 4.09
CA TYR A 140 -3.31 -0.03 5.12
C TYR A 140 -2.93 1.44 5.03
N VAL A 141 -3.90 2.32 5.04
CA VAL A 141 -3.67 3.76 4.94
C VAL A 141 -4.38 4.47 6.10
N PHE A 142 -3.65 5.30 6.83
CA PHE A 142 -4.23 6.21 7.80
C PHE A 142 -4.84 7.42 7.08
N ASP A 143 -6.15 7.38 6.86
CA ASP A 143 -6.93 8.37 6.12
C ASP A 143 -7.74 9.26 7.06
N GLU A 144 -7.06 10.10 7.82
CA GLU A 144 -7.69 11.04 8.76
C GLU A 144 -8.67 12.00 8.07
N ARG A 145 -8.38 12.37 6.81
CA ARG A 145 -9.15 13.36 6.05
C ARG A 145 -10.23 12.75 5.15
N GLY A 146 -10.31 11.44 5.02
CA GLY A 146 -11.27 10.78 4.14
C GLY A 146 -11.00 11.00 2.64
N THR A 147 -9.75 11.24 2.24
CA THR A 147 -9.38 11.57 0.87
C THR A 147 -8.95 10.39 0.03
N LEU A 148 -8.67 9.25 0.64
CA LEU A 148 -8.09 8.08 -0.01
C LEU A 148 -8.90 7.60 -1.23
N ARG A 149 -10.23 7.55 -1.12
CA ARG A 149 -11.09 7.09 -2.24
C ARG A 149 -10.92 7.92 -3.50
N SER A 150 -10.64 9.22 -3.37
CA SER A 150 -10.39 10.10 -4.53
C SER A 150 -8.99 9.90 -5.15
N ARG A 151 -8.10 9.20 -4.44
CA ARG A 151 -6.74 8.89 -4.88
C ARG A 151 -6.63 7.53 -5.57
N ILE A 152 -7.63 6.66 -5.39
CA ILE A 152 -7.70 5.34 -6.01
C ILE A 152 -8.53 5.45 -7.28
N GLY A 153 -7.87 5.28 -8.44
CA GLY A 153 -8.51 5.31 -9.76
C GLY A 153 -8.99 3.94 -10.27
N ASP A 154 -8.61 2.86 -9.59
CA ASP A 154 -8.87 1.49 -10.04
C ASP A 154 -10.10 0.90 -9.33
N ALA A 155 -11.09 0.47 -10.13
CA ALA A 155 -12.28 -0.22 -9.63
C ALA A 155 -11.99 -1.67 -9.16
N GLY A 156 -10.82 -2.22 -9.46
CA GLY A 156 -10.39 -3.58 -9.08
C GLY A 156 -10.07 -3.73 -7.59
N VAL A 157 -9.79 -2.62 -6.88
CA VAL A 157 -9.49 -2.65 -5.44
C VAL A 157 -10.70 -2.25 -4.60
N ALA A 158 -10.79 -2.81 -3.39
CA ALA A 158 -11.76 -2.44 -2.36
C ALA A 158 -11.07 -1.57 -1.28
N CYS A 159 -11.86 -0.63 -0.73
CA CYS A 159 -11.52 0.08 0.50
C CYS A 159 -12.44 -0.43 1.60
N GLU A 160 -11.88 -1.10 2.58
CA GLU A 160 -12.62 -1.78 3.65
C GLU A 160 -12.20 -1.25 5.02
N THR A 161 -13.07 -1.45 6.01
CA THR A 161 -12.70 -1.23 7.40
C THR A 161 -11.81 -2.40 7.85
N PRO A 162 -10.65 -2.11 8.46
CA PRO A 162 -9.79 -3.15 9.01
C PRO A 162 -10.51 -4.00 10.06
N THR A 163 -10.28 -5.31 10.06
CA THR A 163 -10.72 -6.23 11.11
C THR A 163 -9.90 -6.05 12.39
N GLU A 164 -10.32 -6.65 13.50
CA GLU A 164 -9.53 -6.64 14.74
C GLU A 164 -8.13 -7.23 14.52
N GLY A 165 -8.00 -8.30 13.72
CA GLY A 165 -6.71 -8.89 13.35
C GLY A 165 -5.86 -7.93 12.50
N ASP A 166 -6.48 -7.20 11.57
CA ASP A 166 -5.81 -6.16 10.79
C ASP A 166 -5.30 -5.02 11.71
N LEU A 167 -6.13 -4.58 12.67
CA LEU A 167 -5.75 -3.53 13.63
C LEU A 167 -4.59 -3.97 14.54
N ALA A 168 -4.59 -5.21 15.00
CA ALA A 168 -3.48 -5.76 15.76
C ALA A 168 -2.18 -5.78 14.94
N ARG A 169 -2.27 -6.17 13.67
CA ARG A 169 -1.14 -6.13 12.73
C ARG A 169 -0.64 -4.71 12.47
N ILE A 170 -1.55 -3.77 12.22
CA ILE A 170 -1.23 -2.34 12.03
C ILE A 170 -0.47 -1.82 13.24
N ARG A 171 -0.97 -2.09 14.45
CA ARG A 171 -0.33 -1.67 15.70
C ARG A 171 1.09 -2.23 15.83
N ALA A 172 1.27 -3.52 15.61
CA ALA A 172 2.59 -4.17 15.68
C ALA A 172 3.58 -3.56 14.65
N LEU A 173 3.11 -3.25 13.44
CA LEU A 173 3.93 -2.59 12.42
C LEU A 173 4.32 -1.16 12.82
N ILE A 174 3.44 -0.41 13.49
CA ILE A 174 3.78 0.92 14.01
C ILE A 174 4.78 0.80 15.17
N GLU A 175 4.61 -0.18 16.04
CA GLU A 175 5.54 -0.44 17.16
C GLU A 175 6.95 -0.74 16.62
N GLU A 176 7.10 -1.63 15.63
CA GLU A 176 8.37 -1.92 14.97
C GLU A 176 8.93 -0.68 14.23
N HIS A 177 8.07 0.09 13.57
CA HIS A 177 8.49 1.33 12.91
C HIS A 177 9.08 2.34 13.90
N VAL A 178 8.46 2.50 15.05
CA VAL A 178 8.96 3.38 16.13
C VAL A 178 10.28 2.87 16.68
N GLU A 179 10.38 1.57 16.93
CA GLU A 179 11.62 0.96 17.44
C GLU A 179 12.80 1.22 16.50
N ARG A 180 12.62 1.04 15.19
CA ARG A 180 13.70 1.17 14.20
C ARG A 180 14.01 2.59 13.78
N THR A 181 13.03 3.49 13.84
CA THR A 181 13.17 4.83 13.25
C THR A 181 12.99 5.96 14.25
N GLN A 182 12.50 5.67 15.46
CA GLN A 182 12.16 6.67 16.48
C GLN A 182 11.13 7.70 15.99
N SER A 183 10.23 7.28 15.10
CA SER A 183 9.22 8.13 14.48
C SER A 183 8.33 8.86 15.50
N PRO A 184 8.34 10.19 15.55
CA PRO A 184 7.42 10.96 16.39
C PRO A 184 5.96 10.77 15.98
N ARG A 185 5.71 10.59 14.66
CA ARG A 185 4.38 10.31 14.12
C ARG A 185 3.89 8.95 14.57
N GLY A 186 4.74 7.92 14.49
CA GLY A 186 4.43 6.58 14.97
C GLY A 186 4.10 6.56 16.46
N ILE A 187 4.89 7.24 17.29
CA ILE A 187 4.65 7.39 18.74
C ILE A 187 3.29 8.02 19.00
N LYS A 188 2.98 9.13 18.32
CA LYS A 188 1.68 9.81 18.44
C LYS A 188 0.51 8.90 18.07
N LEU A 189 0.61 8.16 16.96
CA LEU A 189 -0.43 7.25 16.51
C LEU A 189 -0.62 6.08 17.49
N LEU A 190 0.45 5.52 18.06
CA LEU A 190 0.34 4.48 19.09
C LEU A 190 -0.36 4.97 20.35
N TYR A 191 -0.03 6.17 20.82
CA TYR A 191 -0.66 6.75 22.00
C TYR A 191 -2.16 6.97 21.80
N GLN A 192 -2.56 7.39 20.60
CA GLN A 192 -3.95 7.67 20.26
C GLN A 192 -4.68 6.49 19.63
N PHE A 193 -4.05 5.32 19.51
CA PHE A 193 -4.52 4.20 18.69
C PHE A 193 -5.97 3.79 18.95
N PRO A 194 -6.47 3.71 20.20
CA PRO A 194 -7.88 3.35 20.46
C PRO A 194 -8.88 4.30 19.78
N ASP A 195 -8.56 5.59 19.74
CA ASP A 195 -9.46 6.63 19.22
C ASP A 195 -9.39 6.78 17.71
N ILE A 196 -8.18 6.56 17.13
CA ILE A 196 -7.90 6.82 15.71
C ILE A 196 -7.96 5.56 14.84
N SER A 197 -8.05 4.37 15.43
CA SER A 197 -8.07 3.10 14.67
C SER A 197 -9.14 3.05 13.58
N ARG A 198 -10.25 3.74 13.77
CA ARG A 198 -11.34 3.91 12.79
C ARG A 198 -10.94 4.65 11.50
N HIS A 199 -9.84 5.40 11.51
CA HIS A 199 -9.34 6.14 10.34
C HIS A 199 -8.40 5.29 9.45
N PHE A 200 -8.03 4.10 9.90
CA PHE A 200 -7.32 3.19 9.02
C PHE A 200 -8.27 2.57 8.00
N VAL A 201 -7.84 2.55 6.76
CA VAL A 201 -8.56 1.94 5.64
C VAL A 201 -7.70 0.81 5.09
N LYS A 202 -8.30 -0.36 4.92
CA LYS A 202 -7.70 -1.51 4.25
C LYS A 202 -7.97 -1.41 2.76
N VAL A 203 -6.92 -1.42 1.95
CA VAL A 203 -6.98 -1.45 0.49
C VAL A 203 -6.52 -2.82 0.02
N ILE A 204 -7.41 -3.55 -0.65
CA ILE A 204 -7.18 -4.93 -1.06
C ILE A 204 -7.82 -5.17 -2.43
N PRO A 205 -7.17 -5.91 -3.36
CA PRO A 205 -7.81 -6.31 -4.61
C PRO A 205 -9.01 -7.25 -4.34
N ARG A 206 -10.14 -6.99 -4.98
CA ARG A 206 -11.40 -7.71 -4.72
C ARG A 206 -11.31 -9.21 -4.96
N GLU A 207 -10.64 -9.61 -6.05
CA GLU A 207 -10.47 -11.04 -6.36
C GLU A 207 -9.49 -11.70 -5.39
N TYR A 208 -8.44 -11.00 -4.98
CA TYR A 208 -7.48 -11.50 -3.98
C TYR A 208 -8.16 -11.67 -2.60
N GLU A 209 -8.95 -10.70 -2.16
CA GLU A 209 -9.75 -10.81 -0.92
C GLU A 209 -10.67 -12.02 -0.96
N ARG A 210 -11.34 -12.23 -2.10
CA ARG A 210 -12.21 -13.37 -2.30
C ARG A 210 -11.46 -14.71 -2.18
N VAL A 211 -10.28 -14.83 -2.78
CA VAL A 211 -9.41 -16.01 -2.66
C VAL A 211 -9.03 -16.24 -1.21
N CYS A 212 -8.52 -15.21 -0.52
CA CYS A 212 -8.12 -15.30 0.89
C CYS A 212 -9.27 -15.76 1.79
N ARG A 213 -10.48 -15.26 1.55
CA ARG A 213 -11.67 -15.67 2.30
C ARG A 213 -12.03 -17.13 2.07
N ILE A 214 -12.03 -17.61 0.82
CA ILE A 214 -12.32 -19.01 0.51
C ILE A 214 -11.28 -19.94 1.16
N VAL A 215 -10.01 -19.56 1.11
CA VAL A 215 -8.93 -20.32 1.75
C VAL A 215 -9.16 -20.39 3.26
N ALA A 216 -9.42 -19.26 3.91
CA ALA A 216 -9.66 -19.22 5.35
C ALA A 216 -10.88 -20.01 5.79
N GLU A 217 -11.99 -19.97 5.01
CA GLU A 217 -13.20 -20.77 5.26
C GLU A 217 -12.92 -22.27 5.13
N ALA A 218 -12.16 -22.70 4.13
CA ALA A 218 -11.80 -24.09 3.92
C ALA A 218 -10.87 -24.64 5.03
N GLU A 219 -9.86 -23.86 5.42
CA GLU A 219 -8.96 -24.22 6.53
C GLU A 219 -9.71 -24.30 7.86
N ALA A 220 -10.63 -23.38 8.13
CA ALA A 220 -11.49 -23.43 9.30
C ALA A 220 -12.41 -24.67 9.31
N GLY A 221 -12.75 -25.18 8.11
CA GLY A 221 -13.47 -26.46 7.90
C GLY A 221 -12.59 -27.71 8.05
N GLY A 222 -11.28 -27.54 8.29
CA GLY A 222 -10.33 -28.66 8.49
C GLY A 222 -9.58 -29.09 7.23
N ALA A 223 -9.69 -28.37 6.11
CA ALA A 223 -8.90 -28.63 4.91
C ALA A 223 -7.43 -28.25 5.12
N THR A 224 -6.52 -28.97 4.49
CA THR A 224 -5.12 -28.56 4.42
C THR A 224 -4.97 -27.28 3.57
N HIS A 225 -3.87 -26.56 3.73
CA HIS A 225 -3.61 -25.35 2.94
C HIS A 225 -3.65 -25.60 1.43
N GLU A 226 -3.12 -26.73 0.98
CA GLU A 226 -3.10 -27.10 -0.44
C GLU A 226 -4.52 -27.39 -0.98
N GLU A 227 -5.35 -28.11 -0.22
CA GLU A 227 -6.76 -28.35 -0.56
C GLU A 227 -7.59 -27.06 -0.57
N ALA A 228 -7.31 -26.15 0.37
CA ALA A 228 -7.95 -24.85 0.45
C ALA A 228 -7.60 -23.96 -0.76
N LEU A 229 -6.33 -23.96 -1.20
CA LEU A 229 -5.89 -23.25 -2.40
C LEU A 229 -6.55 -23.81 -3.66
N GLU A 230 -6.64 -25.15 -3.81
CA GLU A 230 -7.31 -25.79 -4.95
C GLU A 230 -8.80 -25.43 -4.98
N THR A 231 -9.45 -25.44 -3.82
CA THR A 231 -10.85 -25.01 -3.68
C THR A 231 -11.05 -23.56 -4.13
N ALA A 232 -10.16 -22.66 -3.71
CA ALA A 232 -10.20 -21.27 -4.09
C ALA A 232 -9.96 -21.09 -5.60
N PHE A 233 -9.00 -21.81 -6.17
CA PHE A 233 -8.69 -21.78 -7.60
C PHE A 233 -9.92 -22.19 -8.43
N GLN A 234 -10.56 -23.30 -8.10
CA GLN A 234 -11.76 -23.77 -8.78
C GLN A 234 -12.92 -22.76 -8.68
N ALA A 235 -13.12 -22.16 -7.50
CA ALA A 235 -14.18 -21.18 -7.28
C ALA A 235 -13.99 -19.89 -8.09
N VAL A 236 -12.72 -19.48 -8.34
CA VAL A 236 -12.40 -18.26 -9.09
C VAL A 236 -12.39 -18.54 -10.61
N THR A 237 -11.97 -19.72 -11.05
CA THR A 237 -11.87 -20.07 -12.47
C THR A 237 -13.18 -20.62 -13.06
N ALA A 238 -14.16 -21.02 -12.23
CA ALA A 238 -15.45 -21.52 -12.67
C ALA A 238 -16.14 -20.55 -13.67
N PRO A 239 -16.80 -21.05 -14.73
CA PRO A 239 -17.53 -20.23 -15.67
C PRO A 239 -18.56 -19.31 -14.99
N ALA A 240 -18.83 -18.13 -15.56
CA ALA A 240 -19.73 -17.14 -14.97
C ALA A 240 -21.15 -17.65 -14.66
N ALA A 241 -21.64 -18.59 -15.45
CA ALA A 241 -22.94 -19.26 -15.24
C ALA A 241 -22.97 -20.09 -13.94
N THR A 242 -21.90 -20.82 -13.64
CA THR A 242 -21.76 -21.62 -12.41
C THR A 242 -21.60 -20.72 -11.17
N ARG A 243 -20.94 -19.57 -11.33
CA ARG A 243 -20.80 -18.56 -10.26
C ARG A 243 -22.12 -17.86 -9.91
N ALA A 244 -23.01 -17.67 -10.89
CA ALA A 244 -24.35 -17.10 -10.68
C ALA A 244 -25.29 -18.09 -9.94
N ALA A 245 -25.22 -19.37 -10.25
CA ALA A 245 -25.98 -20.42 -9.57
C ALA A 245 -25.58 -20.53 -8.10
N ALA A 246 -24.28 -20.57 -7.77
CA ALA A 246 -23.79 -20.62 -6.40
C ALA A 246 -24.20 -19.37 -5.56
N ARG A 247 -24.36 -18.19 -6.19
CA ARG A 247 -24.89 -16.99 -5.54
C ARG A 247 -26.40 -17.07 -5.24
N SER A 248 -27.18 -17.70 -6.13
CA SER A 248 -28.62 -17.90 -5.92
C SER A 248 -28.88 -18.87 -4.78
N ASP A 249 -28.08 -19.91 -4.66
CA ASP A 249 -28.19 -20.91 -3.59
C ASP A 249 -27.80 -20.34 -2.23
N ALA A 250 -26.78 -19.49 -2.17
CA ALA A 250 -26.41 -18.77 -0.93
C ALA A 250 -27.49 -17.77 -0.47
N VAL A 251 -28.18 -17.09 -1.41
CA VAL A 251 -29.31 -16.23 -1.12
C VAL A 251 -30.53 -17.03 -0.67
N ALA A 252 -30.78 -18.20 -1.27
CA ALA A 252 -31.84 -19.13 -0.87
C ALA A 252 -31.59 -19.75 0.52
N ALA A 253 -30.32 -19.90 0.92
CA ALA A 253 -29.91 -20.38 2.24
C ALA A 253 -29.94 -19.28 3.34
N GLY A 254 -30.43 -18.07 3.06
CA GLY A 254 -30.61 -17.01 4.05
C GLY A 254 -29.35 -16.19 4.40
N ILE A 255 -28.25 -16.38 3.67
CA ILE A 255 -27.04 -15.57 3.84
C ILE A 255 -27.23 -14.26 3.09
N ARG A 256 -27.59 -13.19 3.83
CA ARG A 256 -27.72 -11.84 3.26
C ARG A 256 -26.35 -11.31 2.86
N PRO A 257 -26.16 -10.85 1.60
CA PRO A 257 -24.96 -10.08 1.25
C PRO A 257 -24.95 -8.76 2.02
N PRO A 258 -23.78 -8.23 2.42
CA PRO A 258 -23.70 -6.93 3.07
C PRO A 258 -24.29 -5.86 2.16
N CYS A 259 -25.14 -5.03 2.76
CA CYS A 259 -25.99 -4.02 2.16
C CYS A 259 -25.24 -3.15 1.14
N ALA A 260 -25.63 -3.19 -0.12
CA ALA A 260 -25.35 -2.13 -1.07
C ALA A 260 -26.20 -0.92 -0.64
N SER A 261 -25.55 0.11 -0.10
CA SER A 261 -26.18 1.35 0.31
C SER A 261 -26.80 2.08 -0.88
N ALA A 262 -28.02 2.47 -0.65
CA ALA A 262 -28.99 3.13 -1.50
C ALA A 262 -28.49 4.36 -2.27
N GLY A 263 -29.01 4.48 -3.52
CA GLY A 263 -29.61 5.70 -4.02
C GLY A 263 -28.69 6.89 -4.26
N MET A 264 -28.13 6.97 -5.45
CA MET A 264 -27.88 8.27 -6.08
C MET A 264 -28.82 8.43 -7.27
N THR A 265 -29.86 9.26 -7.09
CA THR A 265 -30.68 9.84 -8.15
C THR A 265 -29.76 10.67 -9.08
N ALA A 266 -29.84 10.41 -10.35
CA ALA A 266 -29.14 11.17 -11.37
C ALA A 266 -29.66 12.62 -11.43
N PRO A 267 -28.81 13.63 -11.54
CA PRO A 267 -29.25 14.95 -11.96
C PRO A 267 -29.33 15.04 -13.48
N ALA A 268 -30.37 15.72 -13.92
CA ALA A 268 -30.79 15.91 -15.28
C ALA A 268 -29.80 16.73 -16.13
N SER A 269 -29.76 16.38 -17.43
CA SER A 269 -29.49 17.17 -18.63
C SER A 269 -28.43 18.27 -18.60
N ARG A 270 -27.37 18.03 -19.38
CA ARG A 270 -26.45 19.04 -19.91
C ARG A 270 -27.16 19.94 -20.94
N PRO A 271 -26.93 21.25 -20.93
CA PRO A 271 -27.19 22.09 -22.10
C PRO A 271 -26.06 21.97 -23.13
N SER A 272 -26.45 21.87 -24.37
CA SER A 272 -25.61 21.87 -25.58
C SER A 272 -24.84 23.18 -25.72
N CYS A 273 -23.55 23.09 -25.94
CA CYS A 273 -22.73 24.24 -26.36
C CYS A 273 -22.71 24.26 -27.88
N THR A 274 -23.36 25.26 -28.44
CA THR A 274 -23.29 25.62 -29.88
C THR A 274 -22.03 26.43 -30.15
N ASP A 275 -21.39 26.08 -31.26
CA ASP A 275 -20.29 26.81 -31.90
C ASP A 275 -20.58 28.31 -32.06
N GLN A 276 -19.60 29.14 -31.78
CA GLN A 276 -19.41 30.39 -32.49
C GLN A 276 -17.93 30.65 -32.77
N ASN A 277 -17.63 30.51 -34.03
CA ASN A 277 -16.44 30.91 -34.75
C ASN A 277 -16.58 32.40 -35.09
N THR A 278 -15.62 33.24 -34.80
CA THR A 278 -15.32 34.49 -35.56
C THR A 278 -13.92 35.02 -35.20
N THR A 279 -13.01 34.87 -36.10
CA THR A 279 -12.13 35.77 -36.87
C THR A 279 -11.57 37.04 -36.25
N GLU A 280 -10.26 37.19 -36.48
CA GLU A 280 -9.45 38.39 -36.74
C GLU A 280 -9.12 39.36 -35.58
N LYS A 281 -7.88 39.75 -35.35
CA LYS A 281 -6.94 40.51 -36.18
C LYS A 281 -5.56 40.68 -35.52
N ASN A 282 -4.55 40.70 -36.36
CA ASN A 282 -3.19 41.19 -36.18
C ASN A 282 -3.08 42.51 -35.45
N SER A 283 -2.03 42.69 -34.66
CA SER A 283 -1.16 43.89 -34.75
C SER A 283 0.21 43.61 -34.12
N GLU A 284 1.20 43.83 -34.93
CA GLU A 284 2.63 44.04 -34.59
C GLU A 284 2.80 45.17 -33.56
N VAL A 285 3.92 45.12 -32.81
CA VAL A 285 4.88 46.20 -32.57
C VAL A 285 5.92 45.71 -31.54
N ARG A 286 7.16 45.43 -31.97
CA ARG A 286 8.44 46.11 -31.84
C ARG A 286 8.87 46.57 -30.43
N HIS A 287 10.05 46.05 -30.09
CA HIS A 287 11.22 46.63 -29.43
C HIS A 287 11.07 47.39 -28.09
N GLY A 288 11.87 46.90 -27.15
CA GLY A 288 12.33 47.53 -25.94
C GLY A 288 13.14 46.52 -25.11
#